data_1cc5c3f40c71a65915a337542f7699a5
#
_entry.id   1cc5c3f40c71a65915a337542f7699a5
#
_cell.length_a   1.000
_cell.length_b   1.000
_cell.length_c   1.000
_cell.angle_alpha   90.00
_cell.angle_beta   90.00
_cell.angle_gamma   90.00
#
_symmetry.space_group_name_H-M   'P 1'
#
loop_
_entity.id
_entity.type
_entity.pdbx_description
1 polymer ?
#
loop_
_entity_poly.entity_id
_entity_poly.type
_entity_poly.pdbx_seq_one_letter_code
_entity_poly.pdbx_strand_id
1 'polypeptide(L)'
;YYQKKMIPIESVMSKAWNKKIFEHIHKNVDKASKDLAEERGSCPDAADYGIMERFSNKTAIAPTASISIICGGTSPGVEPIAANSFTHKTLSGSFNVRNKYLRQLLEKHGKDTDEVWSSITTNQGSVSHLDFLTQEEKDVFKTAFELDQRWLVDLSADRTPHISQAQSINLFLPADVHKKDLHQIHFQAWKKGLKLSLIHISEPTRPVP
;
A
#
# COMPACT_ATOMS: atom_id res chain seq x y z
N TYR A 1 -2.41 -7.82 -3.93
CA TYR A 1 -2.33 -9.18 -3.39
C TYR A 1 -3.45 -9.45 -2.37
N TYR A 2 -3.59 -8.65 -1.32
CA TYR A 2 -4.57 -8.87 -0.25
C TYR A 2 -6.00 -8.94 -0.77
N GLN A 3 -6.45 -7.95 -1.54
CA GLN A 3 -7.79 -7.96 -2.12
C GLN A 3 -8.03 -9.15 -3.06
N LYS A 4 -7.02 -9.54 -3.88
CA LYS A 4 -7.11 -10.76 -4.70
C LYS A 4 -7.28 -12.03 -3.87
N LYS A 5 -6.74 -12.07 -2.67
CA LYS A 5 -6.80 -13.21 -1.74
C LYS A 5 -7.91 -13.08 -0.69
N MET A 6 -8.72 -12.04 -0.77
CA MET A 6 -9.78 -11.73 0.19
C MET A 6 -9.24 -11.65 1.63
N ILE A 7 -8.11 -10.97 1.83
CA ILE A 7 -7.47 -10.77 3.13
C ILE A 7 -7.65 -9.32 3.56
N PRO A 8 -8.33 -9.03 4.65
CA PRO A 8 -8.39 -7.67 5.20
C PRO A 8 -7.01 -7.18 5.62
N ILE A 9 -6.71 -5.90 5.36
CA ILE A 9 -5.46 -5.28 5.82
C ILE A 9 -5.36 -5.32 7.34
N GLU A 10 -6.45 -5.04 8.04
CA GLU A 10 -6.54 -5.06 9.50
C GLU A 10 -6.71 -6.49 10.03
N SER A 11 -5.77 -7.37 9.71
CA SER A 11 -5.84 -8.77 10.13
C SER A 11 -4.46 -9.35 10.47
N VAL A 12 -4.44 -10.36 11.33
CA VAL A 12 -3.21 -11.12 11.63
C VAL A 12 -2.66 -11.80 10.38
N MET A 13 -3.55 -12.22 9.48
CA MET A 13 -3.16 -12.86 8.21
C MET A 13 -2.40 -11.87 7.31
N SER A 14 -2.80 -10.60 7.27
CA SER A 14 -2.07 -9.58 6.50
C SER A 14 -0.65 -9.38 7.04
N LYS A 15 -0.46 -9.36 8.36
CA LYS A 15 0.87 -9.26 9.00
C LYS A 15 1.73 -10.48 8.65
N ALA A 16 1.18 -11.68 8.73
CA ALA A 16 1.89 -12.91 8.40
C ALA A 16 2.37 -12.90 6.93
N TRP A 17 1.50 -12.55 6.00
CA TRP A 17 1.84 -12.44 4.59
C TRP A 17 2.81 -11.31 4.29
N ASN A 18 2.65 -10.15 4.92
CA ASN A 18 3.57 -9.03 4.79
C ASN A 18 4.99 -9.47 5.14
N LYS A 19 5.19 -10.06 6.31
CA LYS A 19 6.50 -10.56 6.74
C LYS A 19 7.04 -11.61 5.77
N LYS A 20 6.26 -12.62 5.43
CA LYS A 20 6.68 -13.71 4.54
C LYS A 20 7.10 -13.22 3.15
N ILE A 21 6.36 -12.27 2.57
CA ILE A 21 6.66 -11.72 1.24
C ILE A 21 7.98 -10.95 1.29
N PHE A 22 8.17 -10.05 2.25
CA PHE A 22 9.37 -9.23 2.31
C PHE A 22 10.61 -10.01 2.74
N GLU A 23 10.48 -10.99 3.61
CA GLU A 23 11.54 -11.95 3.94
C GLU A 23 11.98 -12.75 2.69
N HIS A 24 11.03 -13.22 1.89
CA HIS A 24 11.32 -13.93 0.64
C HIS A 24 12.05 -13.03 -0.37
N ILE A 25 11.59 -11.79 -0.55
CA ILE A 25 12.24 -10.81 -1.43
C ILE A 25 13.68 -10.57 -0.94
N HIS A 26 13.84 -10.25 0.34
CA HIS A 26 15.15 -9.99 0.94
C HIS A 26 16.14 -11.13 0.68
N LYS A 27 15.76 -12.36 1.03
CA LYS A 27 16.59 -13.56 0.84
C LYS A 27 17.04 -13.75 -0.62
N ASN A 28 16.13 -13.57 -1.59
CA ASN A 28 16.47 -13.77 -2.99
C ASN A 28 17.30 -12.62 -3.56
N VAL A 29 17.08 -11.39 -3.14
CA VAL A 29 17.86 -10.23 -3.56
C VAL A 29 19.28 -10.30 -2.98
N ASP A 30 19.43 -10.74 -1.73
CA ASP A 30 20.75 -10.96 -1.12
C ASP A 30 21.52 -12.05 -1.86
N LYS A 31 20.87 -13.16 -2.16
CA LYS A 31 21.50 -14.24 -2.95
C LYS A 31 21.95 -13.72 -4.32
N ALA A 32 21.08 -13.02 -5.05
CA ALA A 32 21.41 -12.48 -6.37
C ALA A 32 22.55 -11.45 -6.31
N SER A 33 22.63 -10.64 -5.26
CA SER A 33 23.73 -9.70 -5.07
C SER A 33 25.07 -10.40 -4.85
N LYS A 34 25.09 -11.50 -4.11
CA LYS A 34 26.29 -12.33 -3.88
C LYS A 34 26.72 -13.05 -5.15
N ASP A 35 25.79 -13.73 -5.82
CA ASP A 35 26.06 -14.43 -7.08
C ASP A 35 26.66 -13.45 -8.12
N LEU A 36 26.14 -12.22 -8.21
CA LEU A 36 26.69 -11.19 -9.10
C LEU A 36 28.04 -10.63 -8.63
N ALA A 37 28.31 -10.60 -7.32
CA ALA A 37 29.59 -10.17 -6.80
C ALA A 37 30.67 -11.21 -7.10
N GLU A 38 30.36 -12.50 -7.07
CA GLU A 38 31.26 -13.56 -7.50
C GLU A 38 31.63 -13.46 -9.00
N GLU A 39 30.64 -13.10 -9.84
CA GLU A 39 30.83 -12.95 -11.29
C GLU A 39 31.57 -11.65 -11.68
N ARG A 40 31.23 -10.52 -11.02
CA ARG A 40 31.59 -9.16 -11.45
C ARG A 40 32.40 -8.35 -10.45
N GLY A 41 32.76 -8.94 -9.32
CA GLY A 41 33.41 -8.28 -8.19
C GLY A 41 32.40 -7.56 -7.27
N SER A 42 32.82 -7.31 -6.05
CA SER A 42 32.05 -6.55 -5.05
C SER A 42 31.93 -5.08 -5.45
N CYS A 43 30.90 -4.39 -4.93
CA CYS A 43 30.87 -2.93 -5.02
C CYS A 43 31.98 -2.31 -4.14
N PRO A 44 32.44 -1.07 -4.44
CA PRO A 44 33.55 -0.45 -3.71
C PRO A 44 33.36 -0.47 -2.20
N ASP A 45 32.19 -0.04 -1.71
CA ASP A 45 31.87 0.01 -0.28
C ASP A 45 31.97 -1.38 0.40
N ALA A 46 31.58 -2.44 -0.29
CA ALA A 46 31.65 -3.81 0.23
C ALA A 46 33.08 -4.37 0.16
N ALA A 47 33.82 -4.05 -0.90
CA ALA A 47 35.21 -4.49 -1.10
C ALA A 47 36.14 -3.97 0.01
N ASP A 48 35.96 -2.71 0.44
CA ASP A 48 36.73 -2.07 1.51
C ASP A 48 36.62 -2.83 2.86
N TYR A 49 35.53 -3.58 3.06
CA TYR A 49 35.28 -4.40 4.24
C TYR A 49 35.45 -5.90 3.99
N GLY A 50 35.92 -6.31 2.82
CA GLY A 50 36.04 -7.73 2.46
C GLY A 50 34.71 -8.47 2.33
N ILE A 51 33.62 -7.75 2.06
CA ILE A 51 32.28 -8.32 1.95
C ILE A 51 31.96 -8.61 0.48
N MET A 52 31.50 -9.84 0.20
CA MET A 52 31.09 -10.27 -1.13
C MET A 52 29.64 -9.85 -1.42
N GLU A 53 29.46 -8.59 -1.83
CA GLU A 53 28.17 -8.00 -2.18
C GLU A 53 28.32 -7.07 -3.39
N ARG A 54 27.45 -7.26 -4.41
CA ARG A 54 27.47 -6.40 -5.60
C ARG A 54 26.83 -5.05 -5.37
N PHE A 55 25.88 -4.96 -4.45
CA PHE A 55 25.10 -3.74 -4.16
C PHE A 55 25.09 -3.45 -2.66
N SER A 56 25.47 -2.24 -2.27
CA SER A 56 25.39 -1.78 -0.88
C SER A 56 23.94 -1.58 -0.42
N ASN A 57 23.06 -1.15 -1.33
CA ASN A 57 21.63 -0.98 -1.08
C ASN A 57 20.80 -1.72 -2.14
N LYS A 58 19.92 -2.61 -1.71
CA LYS A 58 19.23 -3.55 -2.59
C LYS A 58 17.75 -3.29 -2.75
N THR A 59 17.09 -2.77 -1.73
CA THR A 59 15.62 -2.58 -1.71
C THR A 59 15.21 -1.27 -1.06
N ALA A 60 14.18 -0.64 -1.62
CA ALA A 60 13.49 0.51 -1.08
C ALA A 60 12.01 0.44 -1.46
N ILE A 61 11.14 1.13 -0.73
CA ILE A 61 9.74 1.28 -1.12
C ILE A 61 9.53 2.72 -1.58
N ALA A 62 9.30 2.86 -2.89
CA ALA A 62 9.01 4.14 -3.54
C ALA A 62 7.49 4.41 -3.59
N PRO A 63 7.04 5.67 -3.79
CA PRO A 63 5.62 6.01 -3.89
C PRO A 63 4.87 5.39 -5.08
N THR A 64 5.51 5.05 -6.16
CA THR A 64 5.03 4.34 -7.36
C THR A 64 3.71 4.83 -7.98
N ALA A 65 3.34 6.10 -7.83
CA ALA A 65 2.06 6.65 -8.29
C ALA A 65 1.79 6.40 -9.79
N SER A 66 2.70 6.82 -10.66
CA SER A 66 2.58 6.62 -12.12
C SER A 66 2.77 5.16 -12.54
N ILE A 67 3.67 4.45 -11.87
CA ILE A 67 3.95 3.02 -12.14
C ILE A 67 2.71 2.17 -11.85
N SER A 68 1.94 2.50 -10.82
CA SER A 68 0.73 1.76 -10.45
C SER A 68 -0.32 1.76 -11.56
N ILE A 69 -0.41 2.84 -12.33
CA ILE A 69 -1.31 2.98 -13.48
C ILE A 69 -0.86 2.06 -14.61
N ILE A 70 0.43 2.09 -14.95
CA ILE A 70 1.04 1.24 -16.00
C ILE A 70 0.92 -0.24 -15.63
N CYS A 71 1.05 -0.58 -14.36
CA CYS A 71 0.90 -1.94 -13.84
C CYS A 71 -0.57 -2.42 -13.73
N GLY A 72 -1.50 -1.78 -14.41
CA GLY A 72 -2.89 -2.22 -14.51
C GLY A 72 -3.77 -1.83 -13.31
N GLY A 73 -3.58 -0.63 -12.78
CA GLY A 73 -4.43 -0.06 -11.74
C GLY A 73 -4.30 -0.77 -10.40
N THR A 74 -3.07 -1.01 -9.96
CA THR A 74 -2.76 -1.40 -8.57
C THR A 74 -2.73 -0.17 -7.68
N SER A 75 -2.80 -0.34 -6.35
CA SER A 75 -2.62 0.80 -5.46
C SER A 75 -1.21 1.39 -5.60
N PRO A 76 -1.06 2.72 -5.55
CA PRO A 76 0.25 3.34 -5.48
C PRO A 76 0.88 3.06 -4.11
N GLY A 77 2.15 2.63 -4.11
CA GLY A 77 2.84 2.27 -2.86
C GLY A 77 2.38 0.95 -2.24
N VAL A 78 2.44 0.87 -0.93
CA VAL A 78 2.08 -0.32 -0.12
C VAL A 78 0.76 -0.17 0.62
N GLU A 79 0.13 0.97 0.51
CA GLU A 79 -1.16 1.29 1.11
C GLU A 79 -2.32 0.82 0.21
N PRO A 80 -3.52 0.61 0.77
CA PRO A 80 -4.72 0.40 -0.02
C PRO A 80 -5.05 1.65 -0.86
N ILE A 81 -5.91 1.46 -1.85
CA ILE A 81 -6.41 2.58 -2.66
C ILE A 81 -7.26 3.53 -1.80
N ALA A 82 -7.19 4.81 -2.13
CA ALA A 82 -7.97 5.85 -1.44
C ALA A 82 -9.49 5.72 -1.68
N ALA A 83 -9.90 5.15 -2.82
CA ALA A 83 -11.29 4.92 -3.17
C ALA A 83 -11.42 3.72 -4.11
N ASN A 84 -12.48 2.91 -3.97
CA ASN A 84 -12.76 1.76 -4.86
C ASN A 84 -13.33 2.18 -6.22
N SER A 85 -13.83 3.40 -6.34
CA SER A 85 -14.29 4.03 -7.58
C SER A 85 -13.97 5.51 -7.54
N PHE A 86 -13.31 6.03 -8.58
CA PHE A 86 -12.98 7.45 -8.70
C PHE A 86 -12.79 7.86 -10.15
N THR A 87 -12.90 9.16 -10.41
CA THR A 87 -12.62 9.74 -11.72
C THR A 87 -11.17 10.19 -11.79
N HIS A 88 -10.39 9.59 -12.69
CA HIS A 88 -9.03 10.00 -13.01
C HIS A 88 -9.05 11.01 -14.15
N LYS A 89 -8.61 12.24 -13.88
CA LYS A 89 -8.49 13.30 -14.88
C LYS A 89 -7.10 13.32 -15.48
N THR A 90 -7.02 13.30 -16.81
CA THR A 90 -5.77 13.42 -17.57
C THR A 90 -5.90 14.54 -18.60
N LEU A 91 -4.82 14.89 -19.26
CA LEU A 91 -4.85 15.85 -20.39
C LEU A 91 -5.73 15.36 -21.55
N SER A 92 -5.91 14.04 -21.69
CA SER A 92 -6.71 13.42 -22.75
C SER A 92 -8.19 13.21 -22.38
N GLY A 93 -8.60 13.56 -21.15
CA GLY A 93 -9.98 13.41 -20.70
C GLY A 93 -10.11 12.84 -19.29
N SER A 94 -11.33 12.51 -18.91
CA SER A 94 -11.68 11.93 -17.62
C SER A 94 -12.06 10.47 -17.76
N PHE A 95 -11.46 9.60 -16.94
CA PHE A 95 -11.68 8.17 -16.98
C PHE A 95 -12.18 7.68 -15.63
N ASN A 96 -13.26 6.92 -15.62
CA ASN A 96 -13.75 6.26 -14.40
C ASN A 96 -12.92 5.02 -14.12
N VAL A 97 -12.21 5.04 -13.00
CA VAL A 97 -11.41 3.91 -12.50
C VAL A 97 -12.23 3.15 -11.48
N ARG A 98 -12.36 1.85 -11.67
CA ARG A 98 -13.08 0.93 -10.77
C ARG A 98 -12.12 -0.16 -10.29
N ASN A 99 -12.16 -0.49 -9.00
CA ASN A 99 -11.34 -1.53 -8.44
C ASN A 99 -11.68 -2.89 -9.06
N LYS A 100 -10.73 -3.47 -9.77
CA LYS A 100 -10.92 -4.73 -10.51
C LYS A 100 -11.26 -5.93 -9.63
N TYR A 101 -10.78 -5.97 -8.40
CA TYR A 101 -11.07 -7.07 -7.48
C TYR A 101 -12.45 -6.94 -6.84
N LEU A 102 -12.86 -5.69 -6.56
CA LEU A 102 -14.23 -5.41 -6.14
C LEU A 102 -15.22 -5.74 -7.27
N ARG A 103 -14.89 -5.40 -8.53
CA ARG A 103 -15.72 -5.79 -9.68
C ARG A 103 -15.96 -7.30 -9.72
N GLN A 104 -14.91 -8.11 -9.58
CA GLN A 104 -15.04 -9.57 -9.55
C GLN A 104 -15.95 -10.06 -8.42
N LEU A 105 -15.94 -9.38 -7.27
CA LEU A 105 -16.84 -9.69 -6.18
C LEU A 105 -18.28 -9.30 -6.50
N LEU A 106 -18.49 -8.09 -7.05
CA LEU A 106 -19.82 -7.63 -7.46
C LEU A 106 -20.43 -8.51 -8.54
N GLU A 107 -19.64 -8.96 -9.52
CA GLU A 107 -20.05 -9.94 -10.54
C GLU A 107 -20.55 -11.25 -9.91
N LYS A 108 -19.85 -11.78 -8.91
CA LYS A 108 -20.28 -12.99 -8.17
C LYS A 108 -21.62 -12.80 -7.45
N HIS A 109 -21.87 -11.59 -6.95
CA HIS A 109 -23.15 -11.24 -6.33
C HIS A 109 -24.25 -10.85 -7.34
N GLY A 110 -23.93 -10.81 -8.65
CA GLY A 110 -24.83 -10.30 -9.69
C GLY A 110 -25.16 -8.82 -9.55
N LYS A 111 -24.24 -8.04 -8.98
CA LYS A 111 -24.39 -6.61 -8.62
C LYS A 111 -23.37 -5.69 -9.31
N ASP A 112 -22.68 -6.14 -10.37
CA ASP A 112 -21.79 -5.28 -11.16
C ASP A 112 -22.63 -4.38 -12.11
N THR A 113 -23.29 -3.39 -11.53
CA THR A 113 -24.16 -2.45 -12.26
C THR A 113 -23.69 -1.00 -12.08
N ASP A 114 -24.06 -0.12 -12.99
CA ASP A 114 -23.65 1.29 -12.94
C ASP A 114 -24.26 2.01 -11.72
N GLU A 115 -25.44 1.61 -11.26
CA GLU A 115 -26.08 2.15 -10.06
C GLU A 115 -25.24 1.85 -8.81
N VAL A 116 -24.74 0.61 -8.67
CA VAL A 116 -23.89 0.22 -7.55
C VAL A 116 -22.55 0.99 -7.60
N TRP A 117 -21.94 1.13 -8.76
CA TRP A 117 -20.70 1.90 -8.91
C TRP A 117 -20.92 3.40 -8.65
N SER A 118 -22.05 3.94 -9.06
CA SER A 118 -22.42 5.33 -8.77
C SER A 118 -22.60 5.54 -7.26
N SER A 119 -23.26 4.61 -6.56
CA SER A 119 -23.41 4.67 -5.11
C SER A 119 -22.07 4.59 -4.38
N ILE A 120 -21.15 3.73 -4.82
CA ILE A 120 -19.78 3.65 -4.28
C ILE A 120 -19.08 4.99 -4.46
N THR A 121 -19.15 5.60 -5.64
CA THR A 121 -18.51 6.89 -5.93
C THR A 121 -19.09 8.00 -5.05
N THR A 122 -20.40 8.06 -4.88
CA THR A 122 -21.09 9.03 -4.01
C THR A 122 -20.68 8.86 -2.54
N ASN A 123 -20.42 7.63 -2.10
CA ASN A 123 -19.92 7.31 -0.76
C ASN A 123 -18.39 7.32 -0.68
N GLN A 124 -17.72 8.21 -1.41
CA GLN A 124 -16.26 8.41 -1.37
C GLN A 124 -15.43 7.15 -1.67
N GLY A 125 -15.99 6.25 -2.46
CA GLY A 125 -15.34 4.98 -2.82
C GLY A 125 -15.46 3.88 -1.78
N SER A 126 -16.20 4.10 -0.69
CA SER A 126 -16.49 3.10 0.34
C SER A 126 -17.54 2.10 -0.11
N VAL A 127 -17.43 0.87 0.40
CA VAL A 127 -18.42 -0.21 0.23
C VAL A 127 -19.24 -0.48 1.50
N SER A 128 -19.05 0.30 2.55
CA SER A 128 -19.64 0.07 3.87
C SER A 128 -21.18 0.06 3.86
N HIS A 129 -21.79 0.84 2.96
CA HIS A 129 -23.25 1.00 2.80
C HIS A 129 -23.91 -0.14 1.99
N LEU A 130 -23.13 -1.05 1.38
CA LEU A 130 -23.68 -2.10 0.53
C LEU A 130 -24.16 -3.28 1.39
N ASP A 131 -25.45 -3.40 1.64
CA ASP A 131 -26.03 -4.39 2.56
C ASP A 131 -25.90 -5.83 2.08
N PHE A 132 -25.73 -6.06 0.78
CA PHE A 132 -25.56 -7.40 0.22
C PHE A 132 -24.13 -7.96 0.38
N LEU A 133 -23.16 -7.17 0.83
CA LEU A 133 -21.82 -7.62 1.16
C LEU A 133 -21.74 -8.03 2.63
N THR A 134 -21.05 -9.13 2.90
CA THR A 134 -20.73 -9.54 4.26
C THR A 134 -19.74 -8.57 4.92
N GLN A 135 -19.68 -8.58 6.25
CA GLN A 135 -18.71 -7.71 6.95
C GLN A 135 -17.25 -8.04 6.58
N GLU A 136 -16.95 -9.33 6.39
CA GLU A 136 -15.62 -9.76 5.95
C GLU A 136 -15.25 -9.22 4.56
N GLU A 137 -16.19 -9.24 3.62
CA GLU A 137 -16.00 -8.66 2.29
C GLU A 137 -15.82 -7.14 2.36
N LYS A 138 -16.60 -6.44 3.18
CA LYS A 138 -16.44 -4.99 3.41
C LYS A 138 -15.06 -4.68 3.98
N ASP A 139 -14.57 -5.44 4.94
CA ASP A 139 -13.26 -5.25 5.57
C ASP A 139 -12.09 -5.42 4.58
N VAL A 140 -12.25 -6.30 3.57
CA VAL A 140 -11.24 -6.46 2.50
C VAL A 140 -11.16 -5.22 1.61
N PHE A 141 -12.28 -4.55 1.36
CA PHE A 141 -12.39 -3.41 0.44
C PHE A 141 -12.49 -2.05 1.14
N LYS A 142 -12.14 -1.98 2.43
CA LYS A 142 -11.94 -0.70 3.10
C LYS A 142 -10.98 0.18 2.30
N THR A 143 -11.34 1.44 2.15
CA THR A 143 -10.47 2.46 1.56
C THR A 143 -9.34 2.82 2.53
N ALA A 144 -8.31 3.50 2.03
CA ALA A 144 -7.21 3.94 2.87
C ALA A 144 -7.66 4.86 4.02
N PHE A 145 -8.74 5.64 3.83
CA PHE A 145 -9.32 6.52 4.85
C PHE A 145 -10.13 5.80 5.93
N GLU A 146 -10.63 4.60 5.64
CA GLU A 146 -11.43 3.80 6.58
C GLU A 146 -10.56 2.93 7.50
N LEU A 147 -9.26 2.80 7.20
CA LEU A 147 -8.33 2.00 7.99
C LEU A 147 -7.81 2.75 9.21
N ASP A 148 -7.61 2.03 10.30
CA ASP A 148 -6.77 2.51 11.39
C ASP A 148 -5.31 2.61 10.91
N GLN A 149 -4.80 3.84 10.80
CA GLN A 149 -3.47 4.12 10.27
C GLN A 149 -2.33 3.47 11.08
N ARG A 150 -2.61 3.08 12.31
CA ARG A 150 -1.65 2.33 13.15
C ARG A 150 -1.32 0.96 12.56
N TRP A 151 -2.26 0.34 11.82
CA TRP A 151 -2.00 -0.90 11.08
C TRP A 151 -0.98 -0.70 9.96
N LEU A 152 -1.04 0.43 9.24
CA LEU A 152 -0.05 0.75 8.20
C LEU A 152 1.34 0.94 8.79
N VAL A 153 1.43 1.60 9.96
CA VAL A 153 2.69 1.74 10.71
C VAL A 153 3.21 0.36 11.15
N ASP A 154 2.35 -0.49 11.68
CA ASP A 154 2.72 -1.84 12.13
C ASP A 154 3.23 -2.71 10.99
N LEU A 155 2.49 -2.77 9.88
CA LEU A 155 2.91 -3.51 8.68
C LEU A 155 4.23 -2.98 8.12
N SER A 156 4.46 -1.68 8.19
CA SER A 156 5.72 -1.06 7.77
C SER A 156 6.88 -1.43 8.67
N ALA A 157 6.65 -1.45 9.97
CA ALA A 157 7.64 -1.89 10.96
C ALA A 157 7.99 -3.37 10.77
N ASP A 158 7.00 -4.23 10.54
CA ASP A 158 7.19 -5.68 10.35
C ASP A 158 8.06 -5.99 9.12
N ARG A 159 8.03 -5.16 8.06
CA ARG A 159 8.87 -5.37 6.86
C ARG A 159 10.19 -4.60 6.87
N THR A 160 10.37 -3.61 7.77
CA THR A 160 11.60 -2.81 7.86
C THR A 160 12.89 -3.63 7.93
N PRO A 161 12.98 -4.74 8.69
CA PRO A 161 14.20 -5.57 8.72
C PRO A 161 14.58 -6.18 7.38
N HIS A 162 13.65 -6.25 6.44
CA HIS A 162 13.82 -6.85 5.12
C HIS A 162 14.03 -5.82 4.00
N ILE A 163 14.17 -4.54 4.35
CA ILE A 163 14.36 -3.44 3.39
C ILE A 163 15.61 -2.67 3.75
N SER A 164 16.55 -2.55 2.78
CA SER A 164 17.86 -1.92 3.02
C SER A 164 17.76 -0.41 3.24
N GLN A 165 16.84 0.25 2.55
CA GLN A 165 16.66 1.71 2.60
C GLN A 165 15.33 2.09 3.27
N ALA A 166 14.89 3.32 3.02
CA ALA A 166 13.64 3.85 3.58
C ALA A 166 12.39 3.33 2.85
N GLN A 167 11.25 3.52 3.51
CA GLN A 167 9.93 3.22 2.97
C GLN A 167 9.15 4.53 2.84
N SER A 168 8.58 4.78 1.66
CA SER A 168 7.55 5.79 1.51
C SER A 168 6.22 5.23 2.06
N ILE A 169 5.63 5.93 3.00
CA ILE A 169 4.35 5.56 3.62
C ILE A 169 3.44 6.77 3.58
N ASN A 170 2.22 6.57 3.05
CA ASN A 170 1.18 7.57 3.07
C ASN A 170 0.21 7.25 4.21
N LEU A 171 -0.04 8.23 5.08
CA LEU A 171 -1.06 8.17 6.11
C LEU A 171 -2.27 8.99 5.67
N PHE A 172 -3.45 8.40 5.80
CA PHE A 172 -4.71 8.96 5.35
C PHE A 172 -5.53 9.38 6.58
N LEU A 173 -5.46 10.66 6.92
CA LEU A 173 -6.11 11.20 8.09
C LEU A 173 -7.16 12.25 7.66
N PRO A 174 -8.31 12.32 8.35
CA PRO A 174 -9.28 13.37 8.10
C PRO A 174 -8.72 14.74 8.49
N ALA A 175 -9.21 15.80 7.86
CA ALA A 175 -8.71 17.16 8.09
C ALA A 175 -8.89 17.65 9.54
N ASP A 176 -9.87 17.11 10.24
CA ASP A 176 -10.23 17.41 11.63
C ASP A 176 -9.61 16.43 12.64
N VAL A 177 -8.64 15.61 12.22
CA VAL A 177 -7.95 14.66 13.10
C VAL A 177 -7.42 15.36 14.35
N HIS A 178 -7.66 14.77 15.51
CA HIS A 178 -7.18 15.35 16.75
C HIS A 178 -5.64 15.26 16.83
N LYS A 179 -4.98 16.35 17.28
CA LYS A 179 -3.52 16.43 17.35
C LYS A 179 -2.88 15.29 18.16
N LYS A 180 -3.58 14.77 19.17
CA LYS A 180 -3.14 13.64 19.97
C LYS A 180 -3.02 12.37 19.12
N ASP A 181 -3.98 12.11 18.26
CA ASP A 181 -3.98 10.91 17.41
C ASP A 181 -2.86 10.98 16.36
N LEU A 182 -2.70 12.14 15.74
CA LEU A 182 -1.58 12.42 14.85
C LEU A 182 -0.24 12.19 15.55
N HIS A 183 -0.08 12.75 16.78
CA HIS A 183 1.15 12.55 17.57
C HIS A 183 1.38 11.08 17.92
N GLN A 184 0.35 10.34 18.31
CA GLN A 184 0.46 8.93 18.67
C GLN A 184 0.92 8.08 17.49
N ILE A 185 0.40 8.30 16.29
CA ILE A 185 0.81 7.58 15.08
C ILE A 185 2.29 7.83 14.78
N HIS A 186 2.72 9.09 14.83
CA HIS A 186 4.14 9.45 14.59
C HIS A 186 5.05 8.86 15.66
N PHE A 187 4.66 8.95 16.93
CA PHE A 187 5.42 8.39 18.04
C PHE A 187 5.53 6.86 17.94
N GLN A 188 4.45 6.19 17.53
CA GLN A 188 4.47 4.75 17.28
C GLN A 188 5.44 4.39 16.15
N ALA A 189 5.41 5.14 15.06
CA ALA A 189 6.32 4.95 13.92
C ALA A 189 7.79 5.10 14.34
N TRP A 190 8.11 6.18 15.08
CA TRP A 190 9.45 6.40 15.61
C TRP A 190 9.87 5.31 16.58
N LYS A 191 9.02 4.95 17.56
CA LYS A 191 9.32 3.91 18.56
C LYS A 191 9.57 2.54 17.92
N LYS A 192 8.94 2.26 16.78
CA LYS A 192 9.13 1.03 16.02
C LYS A 192 10.31 1.07 15.05
N GLY A 193 11.11 2.13 15.07
CA GLY A 193 12.34 2.25 14.29
C GLY A 193 12.11 2.42 12.79
N LEU A 194 10.96 2.98 12.38
CA LEU A 194 10.70 3.25 10.97
C LEU A 194 11.64 4.33 10.44
N LYS A 195 12.28 4.04 9.33
CA LYS A 195 13.00 5.00 8.51
C LYS A 195 11.98 5.69 7.61
N LEU A 196 11.37 6.77 8.08
CA LEU A 196 10.36 7.52 7.33
C LEU A 196 11.03 8.49 6.38
N SER A 197 10.68 8.42 5.11
CA SER A 197 11.07 9.44 4.15
C SER A 197 9.99 10.52 4.00
N LEU A 198 8.71 10.19 4.03
CA LEU A 198 7.61 11.15 3.87
C LEU A 198 6.32 10.59 4.48
N ILE A 199 5.66 11.41 5.28
CA ILE A 199 4.26 11.20 5.67
C ILE A 199 3.45 12.24 4.90
N HIS A 200 2.64 11.79 3.95
CA HIS A 200 1.66 12.62 3.30
C HIS A 200 0.37 12.56 4.11
N ILE A 201 0.00 13.67 4.72
CA ILE A 201 -1.36 13.88 5.23
C ILE A 201 -2.14 14.33 4.00
N SER A 202 -2.97 13.44 3.45
CA SER A 202 -3.88 13.81 2.39
C SER A 202 -5.03 14.59 3.02
N GLU A 203 -5.15 15.86 2.68
CA GLU A 203 -6.42 16.57 2.89
C GLU A 203 -7.50 15.83 2.10
N PRO A 204 -8.74 15.73 2.63
CA PRO A 204 -9.85 15.26 1.83
C PRO A 204 -9.89 16.15 0.58
N THR A 205 -9.75 15.54 -0.57
CA THR A 205 -9.82 16.27 -1.84
C THR A 205 -11.11 17.07 -1.84
N ARG A 206 -10.99 18.40 -1.71
CA ARG A 206 -12.11 19.28 -2.05
C ARG A 206 -12.59 18.86 -3.43
N PRO A 207 -13.89 18.69 -3.66
CA PRO A 207 -14.39 18.57 -5.01
C PRO A 207 -13.80 19.74 -5.78
N VAL A 208 -12.99 19.45 -6.77
CA VAL A 208 -12.49 20.50 -7.67
C VAL A 208 -13.73 21.04 -8.36
N PRO A 209 -14.04 22.35 -8.27
CA PRO A 209 -15.21 22.93 -8.89
C PRO A 209 -15.23 22.73 -10.40
#